data_0fc565d7ddcbd2895bdfbcf9992d2726
#
_entry.id   0fc565d7ddcbd2895bdfbcf9992d2726
#
_cell.length_a   1.000
_cell.length_b   1.000
_cell.length_c   1.000
_cell.angle_alpha   90.00
_cell.angle_beta   90.00
_cell.angle_gamma   90.00
#
_symmetry.space_group_name_H-M   'P 1'
#
loop_
_entity.id
_entity.type
_entity.pdbx_description
1 polymer ?
#
loop_
_entity_poly.entity_id
_entity_poly.type
_entity_poly.pdbx_seq_one_letter_code
_entity_poly.pdbx_strand_id
1 'polypeptide(L)'
;DILRKISSNSELNFDLLSENKLSLKSENADFNLLCLPTDNFPTFADEFEGQEITLNNSRFLKLLNKTRISISNDDTRHYLNGIFLHLTESHGRNFLTGVATDSHRLSSSSLEIEKVSDFNSIILPRKTVFQLCSLLSEASGQLTMQISENKIKFSLGKTKLISKVIDGKFPDYKKVVPTQNNKTLIVSSKDFVNSIERVASVSLDRKEGVKLVINKDYVQLSVNSANSGEGNEKIKAEFSSESLNISFNSKYLTDIASEVEDKNLKINFKDSVSPVLIEDVSDKNSYYVIMPMKI
;
A
#
# COMPACT_ATOMS: atom_id res chain seq x y z
N ASP A 1 -17.03 -18.41 12.03
CA ASP A 1 -18.35 -18.25 11.37
C ASP A 1 -19.53 -18.34 12.35
N ILE A 2 -19.56 -19.27 13.30
CA ILE A 2 -20.65 -19.42 14.27
C ILE A 2 -20.82 -18.11 15.07
N LEU A 3 -19.74 -17.60 15.68
CA LEU A 3 -19.78 -16.38 16.50
C LEU A 3 -20.30 -15.14 15.76
N ARG A 4 -20.07 -15.04 14.45
CA ARG A 4 -20.59 -13.93 13.62
C ARG A 4 -22.10 -13.99 13.41
N LYS A 5 -22.71 -15.16 13.63
CA LYS A 5 -24.14 -15.42 13.38
C LYS A 5 -24.97 -15.47 14.65
N ILE A 6 -24.33 -15.54 15.81
CA ILE A 6 -25.00 -15.42 17.11
C ILE A 6 -25.30 -13.96 17.38
N SER A 7 -26.41 -13.69 18.04
CA SER A 7 -26.82 -12.31 18.39
C SER A 7 -25.76 -11.59 19.23
N SER A 8 -25.53 -10.33 18.93
CA SER A 8 -24.43 -9.52 19.49
C SER A 8 -24.44 -9.33 21.01
N ASN A 9 -25.56 -9.61 21.65
CA ASN A 9 -25.73 -9.43 23.11
C ASN A 9 -25.84 -10.77 23.86
N SER A 10 -25.57 -11.91 23.20
CA SER A 10 -25.65 -13.22 23.86
C SER A 10 -24.38 -13.52 24.65
N GLU A 11 -24.57 -14.01 25.88
CA GLU A 11 -23.49 -14.62 26.66
C GLU A 11 -23.07 -15.93 26.02
N LEU A 12 -21.75 -16.17 25.91
CA LEU A 12 -21.20 -17.36 25.30
C LEU A 12 -20.38 -18.15 26.31
N ASN A 13 -20.74 -19.41 26.49
CA ASN A 13 -20.03 -20.34 27.34
C ASN A 13 -19.24 -21.34 26.49
N PHE A 14 -17.94 -21.47 26.77
CA PHE A 14 -17.03 -22.40 26.12
C PHE A 14 -16.57 -23.44 27.13
N ASP A 15 -16.89 -24.69 26.89
CA ASP A 15 -16.51 -25.81 27.75
C ASP A 15 -15.75 -26.85 26.96
N LEU A 16 -14.54 -27.20 27.40
CA LEU A 16 -13.77 -28.30 26.82
C LEU A 16 -14.29 -29.63 27.37
N LEU A 17 -15.04 -30.38 26.58
CA LEU A 17 -15.64 -31.66 26.98
C LEU A 17 -14.63 -32.80 26.96
N SER A 18 -13.63 -32.74 26.07
CA SER A 18 -12.49 -33.66 25.96
C SER A 18 -11.38 -33.00 25.17
N GLU A 19 -10.22 -33.65 25.06
CA GLU A 19 -9.08 -33.14 24.29
C GLU A 19 -9.43 -32.70 22.86
N ASN A 20 -10.46 -33.29 22.25
CA ASN A 20 -10.86 -33.09 20.87
C ASN A 20 -12.29 -32.55 20.71
N LYS A 21 -12.96 -32.12 21.78
CA LYS A 21 -14.37 -31.71 21.71
C LYS A 21 -14.64 -30.47 22.56
N LEU A 22 -15.06 -29.40 21.89
CA LEU A 22 -15.45 -28.12 22.49
C LEU A 22 -16.97 -27.96 22.42
N SER A 23 -17.60 -27.65 23.54
CA SER A 23 -18.98 -27.16 23.60
C SER A 23 -18.98 -25.62 23.55
N LEU A 24 -19.82 -25.05 22.70
CA LEU A 24 -20.11 -23.63 22.63
C LEU A 24 -21.61 -23.46 22.83
N LYS A 25 -22.01 -22.82 23.93
CA LYS A 25 -23.39 -22.56 24.28
C LYS A 25 -23.73 -21.10 24.36
N SER A 26 -24.91 -20.74 23.87
CA SER A 26 -25.58 -19.45 24.12
C SER A 26 -27.02 -19.74 24.59
N GLU A 27 -27.78 -18.70 24.96
CA GLU A 27 -29.16 -18.87 25.48
C GLU A 27 -30.04 -19.80 24.63
N ASN A 28 -29.89 -19.76 23.29
CA ASN A 28 -30.74 -20.46 22.33
C ASN A 28 -29.99 -21.38 21.39
N ALA A 29 -28.69 -21.62 21.59
CA ALA A 29 -27.90 -22.44 20.68
C ALA A 29 -26.83 -23.25 21.44
N ASP A 30 -26.67 -24.50 21.05
CA ASP A 30 -25.66 -25.42 21.57
C ASP A 30 -24.92 -26.09 20.40
N PHE A 31 -23.59 -25.92 20.39
CA PHE A 31 -22.72 -26.46 19.35
C PHE A 31 -21.67 -27.35 20.00
N ASN A 32 -21.52 -28.54 19.46
CA ASN A 32 -20.45 -29.47 19.81
C ASN A 32 -19.46 -29.53 18.64
N LEU A 33 -18.28 -29.01 18.84
CA LEU A 33 -17.27 -28.84 17.79
C LEU A 33 -16.14 -29.84 18.00
N LEU A 34 -15.71 -30.48 16.92
CA LEU A 34 -14.48 -31.28 16.94
C LEU A 34 -13.28 -30.36 16.81
N CYS A 35 -12.29 -30.55 17.67
CA CYS A 35 -11.06 -29.78 17.73
C CYS A 35 -9.85 -30.68 17.43
N LEU A 36 -8.78 -30.09 17.00
CA LEU A 36 -7.48 -30.73 16.94
C LEU A 36 -6.82 -30.63 18.33
N PRO A 37 -5.98 -31.62 18.73
CA PRO A 37 -5.19 -31.54 19.94
C PRO A 37 -4.33 -30.28 19.98
N THR A 38 -4.18 -29.67 21.16
CA THR A 38 -3.39 -28.44 21.37
C THR A 38 -1.92 -28.63 21.01
N ASP A 39 -1.38 -29.83 21.16
CA ASP A 39 0.01 -30.15 20.84
C ASP A 39 0.34 -29.98 19.35
N ASN A 40 -0.69 -30.07 18.49
CA ASN A 40 -0.55 -29.81 17.06
C ASN A 40 -0.64 -28.33 16.68
N PHE A 41 -0.89 -27.44 17.64
CA PHE A 41 -0.94 -26.01 17.36
C PHE A 41 0.49 -25.45 17.26
N PRO A 42 0.83 -24.76 16.16
CA PRO A 42 2.16 -24.17 16.00
C PRO A 42 2.46 -23.17 17.12
N THR A 43 3.47 -23.44 17.91
CA THR A 43 3.97 -22.50 18.91
C THR A 43 5.11 -21.67 18.32
N PHE A 44 5.08 -20.36 18.55
CA PHE A 44 6.22 -19.50 18.28
C PHE A 44 6.98 -19.32 19.59
N ALA A 45 8.30 -19.51 19.55
CA ALA A 45 9.14 -19.18 20.69
C ALA A 45 8.94 -17.67 21.02
N ASP A 46 8.70 -17.37 22.29
CA ASP A 46 8.52 -15.98 22.75
C ASP A 46 9.87 -15.21 22.71
N GLU A 47 10.97 -15.93 22.68
CA GLU A 47 12.32 -15.38 22.54
C GLU A 47 12.51 -14.91 21.10
N PHE A 48 12.56 -13.59 20.94
CA PHE A 48 12.81 -12.95 19.67
C PHE A 48 14.01 -12.02 19.81
N GLU A 49 15.18 -12.54 19.44
CA GLU A 49 16.39 -11.75 19.37
C GLU A 49 16.45 -11.00 18.03
N GLY A 50 16.65 -9.69 18.07
CA GLY A 50 16.73 -8.88 16.88
C GLY A 50 16.87 -7.41 17.20
N GLN A 51 17.12 -6.62 16.18
CA GLN A 51 17.19 -5.17 16.29
C GLN A 51 15.83 -4.57 16.55
N GLU A 52 15.78 -3.61 17.45
CA GLU A 52 14.55 -2.99 17.88
C GLU A 52 14.49 -1.52 17.44
N ILE A 53 13.34 -1.13 16.89
CA ILE A 53 13.03 0.25 16.54
C ILE A 53 11.64 0.60 17.09
N THR A 54 11.56 1.74 17.77
CA THR A 54 10.28 2.29 18.21
C THR A 54 9.77 3.30 17.18
N LEU A 55 8.54 3.13 16.74
CA LEU A 55 7.90 3.94 15.71
C LEU A 55 6.59 4.54 16.23
N ASN A 56 6.24 5.72 15.73
CA ASN A 56 4.89 6.27 15.94
C ASN A 56 3.89 5.54 15.05
N ASN A 57 2.79 5.04 15.64
CA ASN A 57 1.78 4.23 14.95
C ASN A 57 1.20 4.93 13.72
N SER A 58 0.76 6.18 13.85
CA SER A 58 0.10 6.90 12.76
C SER A 58 1.05 7.21 11.60
N ARG A 59 2.30 7.56 11.91
CA ARG A 59 3.32 7.82 10.88
C ARG A 59 3.71 6.53 10.13
N PHE A 60 3.84 5.42 10.85
CA PHE A 60 4.15 4.14 10.21
C PHE A 60 2.96 3.61 9.40
N LEU A 61 1.73 3.76 9.90
CA LEU A 61 0.53 3.45 9.13
C LEU A 61 0.46 4.26 7.82
N LYS A 62 0.79 5.56 7.88
CA LYS A 62 0.87 6.42 6.69
C LYS A 62 1.87 5.89 5.68
N LEU A 63 3.09 5.52 6.10
CA LEU A 63 4.10 4.93 5.23
C LEU A 63 3.57 3.65 4.55
N LEU A 64 2.94 2.75 5.33
CA LEU A 64 2.38 1.51 4.81
C LEU A 64 1.24 1.76 3.82
N ASN A 65 0.32 2.67 4.12
CA ASN A 65 -0.80 3.00 3.24
C ASN A 65 -0.30 3.54 1.90
N LYS A 66 0.61 4.52 1.92
CA LYS A 66 1.17 5.13 0.72
C LYS A 66 1.95 4.14 -0.16
N THR A 67 2.50 3.08 0.41
CA THR A 67 3.31 2.12 -0.35
C THR A 67 2.56 0.86 -0.76
N ARG A 68 1.62 0.37 0.07
CA ARG A 68 0.92 -0.91 -0.18
C ARG A 68 0.14 -0.97 -1.49
N ILE A 69 -0.24 0.18 -2.05
CA ILE A 69 -0.98 0.26 -3.32
C ILE A 69 -0.18 -0.31 -4.50
N SER A 70 1.15 -0.29 -4.42
CA SER A 70 2.05 -0.76 -5.47
C SER A 70 2.61 -2.16 -5.23
N ILE A 71 2.17 -2.88 -4.21
CA ILE A 71 2.59 -4.26 -3.97
C ILE A 71 2.11 -5.16 -5.12
N SER A 72 3.01 -5.97 -5.67
CA SER A 72 2.69 -6.94 -6.72
C SER A 72 1.79 -8.08 -6.21
N ASN A 73 0.99 -8.63 -7.13
CA ASN A 73 0.20 -9.85 -6.95
C ASN A 73 0.74 -11.03 -7.77
N ASP A 74 1.89 -10.85 -8.42
CA ASP A 74 2.48 -11.85 -9.27
C ASP A 74 3.32 -12.82 -8.43
N ASP A 75 2.84 -14.04 -8.25
CA ASP A 75 3.49 -15.07 -7.44
C ASP A 75 4.83 -15.54 -8.04
N THR A 76 5.07 -15.31 -9.31
CA THR A 76 6.36 -15.65 -9.95
C THR A 76 7.49 -14.73 -9.54
N ARG A 77 7.17 -13.51 -9.10
CA ARG A 77 8.09 -12.48 -8.61
C ARG A 77 7.83 -12.20 -7.14
N HIS A 78 7.90 -13.25 -6.31
CA HIS A 78 7.58 -13.19 -4.89
C HIS A 78 8.30 -12.07 -4.12
N TYR A 79 9.53 -11.69 -4.52
CA TYR A 79 10.28 -10.58 -3.94
C TYR A 79 9.63 -9.20 -4.15
N LEU A 80 8.60 -9.08 -5.01
CA LEU A 80 7.77 -7.88 -5.17
C LEU A 80 6.44 -7.95 -4.41
N ASN A 81 6.14 -9.09 -3.74
CA ASN A 81 4.85 -9.30 -3.06
C ASN A 81 4.84 -8.73 -1.64
N GLY A 82 5.54 -7.61 -1.42
CA GLY A 82 5.64 -6.95 -0.14
C GLY A 82 6.17 -5.53 -0.24
N ILE A 83 6.38 -4.92 0.93
CA ILE A 83 7.05 -3.62 1.05
C ILE A 83 8.50 -3.85 1.46
N PHE A 84 9.42 -3.33 0.66
CA PHE A 84 10.83 -3.28 0.99
C PHE A 84 11.08 -2.17 2.01
N LEU A 85 11.44 -2.54 3.23
CA LEU A 85 11.79 -1.62 4.31
C LEU A 85 13.31 -1.57 4.47
N HIS A 86 13.86 -0.38 4.41
CA HIS A 86 15.31 -0.16 4.57
C HIS A 86 15.61 1.23 5.12
N LEU A 87 16.82 1.43 5.62
CA LEU A 87 17.27 2.76 6.04
C LEU A 87 17.75 3.58 4.86
N THR A 88 17.45 4.87 4.92
CA THR A 88 18.03 5.90 4.04
C THR A 88 18.51 7.08 4.86
N GLU A 89 19.50 7.80 4.35
CA GLU A 89 19.97 9.04 4.94
C GLU A 89 19.77 10.18 3.95
N SER A 90 19.27 11.32 4.43
CA SER A 90 19.14 12.52 3.65
C SER A 90 19.38 13.74 4.54
N HIS A 91 20.29 14.62 4.10
CA HIS A 91 20.63 15.87 4.84
C HIS A 91 21.01 15.62 6.33
N GLY A 92 21.73 14.54 6.60
CA GLY A 92 22.15 14.16 7.96
C GLY A 92 21.06 13.62 8.86
N ARG A 93 19.87 13.30 8.31
CA ARG A 93 18.76 12.66 9.02
C ARG A 93 18.53 11.24 8.53
N ASN A 94 18.10 10.39 9.45
CA ASN A 94 17.85 8.98 9.16
C ASN A 94 16.36 8.74 8.94
N PHE A 95 16.05 7.90 7.97
CA PHE A 95 14.68 7.55 7.62
C PHE A 95 14.53 6.03 7.51
N LEU A 96 13.41 5.53 7.98
CA LEU A 96 12.89 4.24 7.58
C LEU A 96 12.09 4.46 6.29
N THR A 97 12.55 3.88 5.20
CA THR A 97 11.92 4.01 3.88
C THR A 97 11.23 2.72 3.48
N GLY A 98 9.97 2.82 3.11
CA GLY A 98 9.19 1.75 2.49
C GLY A 98 9.08 1.96 0.99
N VAL A 99 9.27 0.89 0.22
CA VAL A 99 9.12 0.91 -1.24
C VAL A 99 8.36 -0.33 -1.69
N ALA A 100 7.44 -0.15 -2.60
CA ALA A 100 6.75 -1.25 -3.28
C ALA A 100 6.65 -0.98 -4.78
N THR A 101 6.66 -2.03 -5.59
CA THR A 101 6.48 -1.95 -7.04
C THR A 101 5.89 -3.24 -7.60
N ASP A 102 5.09 -3.12 -8.65
CA ASP A 102 4.56 -4.22 -9.46
C ASP A 102 5.19 -4.26 -10.88
N SER A 103 6.26 -3.48 -11.11
CA SER A 103 6.96 -3.21 -12.37
C SER A 103 6.27 -2.22 -13.31
N HIS A 104 5.04 -1.83 -13.04
CA HIS A 104 4.29 -0.82 -13.81
C HIS A 104 4.16 0.50 -13.06
N ARG A 105 4.25 0.43 -11.74
CA ARG A 105 4.24 1.57 -10.83
C ARG A 105 5.14 1.30 -9.63
N LEU A 106 5.55 2.34 -8.97
CA LEU A 106 6.35 2.30 -7.76
C LEU A 106 5.82 3.35 -6.78
N SER A 107 5.75 3.00 -5.51
CA SER A 107 5.44 3.92 -4.42
C SER A 107 6.58 3.89 -3.42
N SER A 108 7.02 5.07 -2.99
CA SER A 108 8.02 5.25 -1.94
C SER A 108 7.51 6.23 -0.90
N SER A 109 7.68 5.89 0.37
CA SER A 109 7.40 6.78 1.48
C SER A 109 8.42 6.58 2.59
N SER A 110 8.83 7.66 3.25
CA SER A 110 9.88 7.67 4.26
C SER A 110 9.39 8.29 5.57
N LEU A 111 9.79 7.69 6.67
CA LEU A 111 9.51 8.12 8.03
C LEU A 111 10.83 8.48 8.72
N GLU A 112 10.97 9.72 9.18
CA GLU A 112 12.14 10.15 9.95
C GLU A 112 12.18 9.38 11.28
N ILE A 113 13.34 8.79 11.57
CA ILE A 113 13.61 8.01 12.78
C ILE A 113 14.90 8.48 13.45
N GLU A 114 15.05 8.15 14.72
CA GLU A 114 16.34 8.29 15.40
C GLU A 114 17.38 7.39 14.74
N LYS A 115 18.66 7.71 14.92
CA LYS A 115 19.75 6.94 14.34
C LYS A 115 19.74 5.51 14.91
N VAL A 116 19.60 4.54 14.02
CA VAL A 116 19.67 3.11 14.34
C VAL A 116 20.94 2.55 13.70
N SER A 117 21.76 1.84 14.47
CA SER A 117 22.86 1.08 13.93
C SER A 117 22.39 -0.28 13.41
N ASP A 118 22.89 -0.70 12.27
CA ASP A 118 22.77 -2.08 11.73
C ASP A 118 21.35 -2.58 11.42
N PHE A 119 20.53 -1.77 10.76
CA PHE A 119 19.23 -2.24 10.28
C PHE A 119 19.39 -3.07 8.99
N ASN A 120 19.07 -4.36 9.06
CA ASN A 120 18.97 -5.20 7.88
C ASN A 120 17.70 -4.87 7.09
N SER A 121 17.87 -4.55 5.80
CA SER A 121 16.72 -4.35 4.92
C SER A 121 15.91 -5.63 4.76
N ILE A 122 14.59 -5.52 4.78
CA ILE A 122 13.66 -6.64 4.68
C ILE A 122 12.56 -6.38 3.68
N ILE A 123 11.92 -7.44 3.21
CA ILE A 123 10.67 -7.35 2.43
C ILE A 123 9.53 -7.87 3.31
N LEU A 124 8.68 -6.93 3.75
CA LEU A 124 7.52 -7.23 4.59
C LEU A 124 6.38 -7.79 3.73
N PRO A 125 5.91 -9.04 3.97
CA PRO A 125 4.93 -9.68 3.11
C PRO A 125 3.61 -8.92 3.04
N ARG A 126 2.98 -8.92 1.88
CA ARG A 126 1.68 -8.27 1.63
C ARG A 126 0.63 -8.59 2.70
N LYS A 127 0.45 -9.87 3.04
CA LYS A 127 -0.53 -10.28 4.07
C LYS A 127 -0.25 -9.63 5.41
N THR A 128 1.01 -9.56 5.81
CA THR A 128 1.46 -8.90 7.05
C THR A 128 1.22 -7.40 7.00
N VAL A 129 1.49 -6.75 5.87
CA VAL A 129 1.22 -5.30 5.67
C VAL A 129 -0.26 -5.00 5.91
N PHE A 130 -1.18 -5.74 5.28
CA PHE A 130 -2.62 -5.49 5.42
C PHE A 130 -3.12 -5.74 6.84
N GLN A 131 -2.65 -6.83 7.48
CA GLN A 131 -2.98 -7.12 8.88
C GLN A 131 -2.46 -6.03 9.82
N LEU A 132 -1.23 -5.57 9.59
CA LEU A 132 -0.60 -4.52 10.38
C LEU A 132 -1.34 -3.17 10.22
N CYS A 133 -1.73 -2.82 9.00
CA CYS A 133 -2.54 -1.62 8.76
C CYS A 133 -3.86 -1.66 9.54
N SER A 134 -4.54 -2.82 9.58
CA SER A 134 -5.77 -2.98 10.39
C SER A 134 -5.50 -2.78 11.89
N LEU A 135 -4.45 -3.40 12.43
CA LEU A 135 -4.08 -3.24 13.84
C LEU A 135 -3.69 -1.80 14.18
N LEU A 136 -2.93 -1.14 13.31
CA LEU A 136 -2.48 0.24 13.51
C LEU A 136 -3.61 1.27 13.40
N SER A 137 -4.65 1.00 12.61
CA SER A 137 -5.81 1.90 12.49
C SER A 137 -6.66 1.97 13.76
N GLU A 138 -6.61 0.92 14.58
CA GLU A 138 -7.34 0.82 15.86
C GLU A 138 -6.49 1.22 17.07
N ALA A 139 -5.16 1.34 16.89
CA ALA A 139 -4.21 1.60 17.96
C ALA A 139 -3.66 3.02 17.89
N SER A 140 -3.42 3.62 19.06
CA SER A 140 -2.71 4.91 19.21
C SER A 140 -1.38 4.69 19.92
N GLY A 141 -0.46 5.68 19.81
CA GLY A 141 0.81 5.69 20.52
C GLY A 141 1.97 5.15 19.72
N GLN A 142 2.75 4.26 20.30
CA GLN A 142 3.98 3.74 19.72
C GLN A 142 3.89 2.24 19.43
N LEU A 143 4.61 1.84 18.43
CA LEU A 143 4.85 0.47 17.98
C LEU A 143 6.32 0.14 18.17
N THR A 144 6.61 -1.03 18.73
CA THR A 144 7.95 -1.60 18.71
C THR A 144 8.07 -2.61 17.58
N MET A 145 9.04 -2.42 16.71
CA MET A 145 9.39 -3.32 15.62
C MET A 145 10.72 -3.99 15.93
N GLN A 146 10.74 -5.32 16.01
CA GLN A 146 11.97 -6.11 16.19
C GLN A 146 12.22 -6.95 14.95
N ILE A 147 13.45 -6.95 14.43
CA ILE A 147 13.82 -7.64 13.20
C ILE A 147 14.93 -8.63 13.50
N SER A 148 14.72 -9.89 13.16
CA SER A 148 15.73 -10.93 13.10
C SER A 148 16.05 -11.27 11.64
N GLU A 149 16.95 -12.22 11.41
CA GLU A 149 17.38 -12.61 10.07
C GLU A 149 16.24 -12.95 9.11
N ASN A 150 15.22 -13.68 9.58
CA ASN A 150 14.12 -14.19 8.73
C ASN A 150 12.71 -13.92 9.26
N LYS A 151 12.60 -13.17 10.36
CA LYS A 151 11.33 -12.85 11.00
C LYS A 151 11.28 -11.41 11.46
N ILE A 152 10.06 -10.90 11.58
CA ILE A 152 9.78 -9.59 12.15
C ILE A 152 8.66 -9.71 13.18
N LYS A 153 8.80 -9.01 14.29
CA LYS A 153 7.80 -8.90 15.34
C LYS A 153 7.40 -7.43 15.52
N PHE A 154 6.11 -7.21 15.56
CA PHE A 154 5.50 -5.93 15.90
C PHE A 154 4.77 -6.06 17.23
N SER A 155 5.02 -5.14 18.16
CA SER A 155 4.38 -5.09 19.48
C SER A 155 3.61 -3.78 19.64
N LEU A 156 2.28 -3.89 19.85
CA LEU A 156 1.35 -2.77 20.06
C LEU A 156 0.59 -3.02 21.36
N GLY A 157 1.01 -2.42 22.45
CA GLY A 157 0.44 -2.69 23.77
C GLY A 157 0.49 -4.18 24.11
N LYS A 158 -0.66 -4.83 24.22
CA LYS A 158 -0.77 -6.28 24.50
C LYS A 158 -0.77 -7.15 23.26
N THR A 159 -0.85 -6.57 22.06
CA THR A 159 -0.92 -7.31 20.78
C THR A 159 0.47 -7.49 20.22
N LYS A 160 0.82 -8.72 19.84
CA LYS A 160 2.04 -9.07 19.14
C LYS A 160 1.67 -9.67 17.77
N LEU A 161 2.30 -9.18 16.71
CA LEU A 161 2.21 -9.73 15.35
C LEU A 161 3.60 -10.20 14.93
N ILE A 162 3.74 -11.49 14.67
CA ILE A 162 4.99 -12.09 14.20
C ILE A 162 4.78 -12.60 12.79
N SER A 163 5.74 -12.30 11.90
CA SER A 163 5.73 -12.73 10.51
C SER A 163 7.10 -13.18 10.07
N LYS A 164 7.17 -14.11 9.11
CA LYS A 164 8.36 -14.31 8.30
C LYS A 164 8.50 -13.12 7.35
N VAL A 165 9.72 -12.75 7.01
CA VAL A 165 10.01 -11.82 5.91
C VAL A 165 10.13 -12.60 4.60
N ILE A 166 9.97 -11.92 3.46
CA ILE A 166 10.18 -12.55 2.16
C ILE A 166 11.69 -12.65 1.93
N ASP A 167 12.15 -13.87 1.66
CA ASP A 167 13.52 -14.11 1.19
C ASP A 167 13.64 -13.69 -0.27
N GLY A 168 14.62 -12.86 -0.59
CA GLY A 168 14.87 -12.36 -1.92
C GLY A 168 15.51 -10.98 -1.95
N LYS A 169 16.04 -10.62 -3.09
CA LYS A 169 16.65 -9.31 -3.30
C LYS A 169 15.66 -8.38 -4.01
N PHE A 170 15.27 -7.31 -3.32
CA PHE A 170 14.46 -6.26 -3.94
C PHE A 170 15.28 -5.53 -5.02
N PRO A 171 14.69 -5.19 -6.18
CA PRO A 171 15.42 -4.52 -7.26
C PRO A 171 15.91 -3.13 -6.85
N ASP A 172 16.97 -2.66 -7.52
CA ASP A 172 17.50 -1.31 -7.33
C ASP A 172 16.51 -0.28 -7.93
N TYR A 173 15.51 0.04 -7.12
CA TYR A 173 14.41 0.90 -7.49
C TYR A 173 14.83 2.34 -7.80
N LYS A 174 15.97 2.79 -7.27
CA LYS A 174 16.48 4.16 -7.51
C LYS A 174 16.75 4.42 -8.98
N LYS A 175 17.10 3.37 -9.73
CA LYS A 175 17.36 3.47 -11.18
C LYS A 175 16.13 3.76 -12.03
N VAL A 176 14.93 3.47 -11.52
CA VAL A 176 13.68 3.71 -12.26
C VAL A 176 13.01 5.03 -11.88
N VAL A 177 13.50 5.71 -10.85
CA VAL A 177 13.00 7.04 -10.46
C VAL A 177 13.49 8.09 -11.47
N PRO A 178 12.59 8.76 -12.20
CA PRO A 178 13.00 9.72 -13.22
C PRO A 178 13.58 10.99 -12.60
N THR A 179 14.69 11.46 -13.13
CA THR A 179 15.40 12.67 -12.68
C THR A 179 15.34 13.83 -13.68
N GLN A 180 14.79 13.59 -14.89
CA GLN A 180 14.78 14.56 -15.99
C GLN A 180 13.36 15.03 -16.36
N ASN A 181 12.37 14.77 -15.52
CA ASN A 181 10.98 15.16 -15.75
C ASN A 181 10.81 16.64 -15.41
N ASN A 182 10.79 17.49 -16.43
CA ASN A 182 10.79 18.96 -16.31
C ASN A 182 9.48 19.62 -16.76
N LYS A 183 8.48 18.83 -17.22
CA LYS A 183 7.16 19.30 -17.63
C LYS A 183 6.17 19.03 -16.51
N THR A 184 5.73 20.05 -15.80
CA THR A 184 4.91 19.92 -14.60
C THR A 184 3.45 20.21 -14.88
N LEU A 185 2.59 19.30 -14.51
CA LEU A 185 1.13 19.43 -14.42
C LEU A 185 0.72 19.58 -12.96
N ILE A 186 -0.09 20.60 -12.68
CA ILE A 186 -0.76 20.79 -11.41
C ILE A 186 -2.27 20.69 -11.66
N VAL A 187 -2.93 19.82 -10.89
CA VAL A 187 -4.38 19.56 -11.01
C VAL A 187 -4.97 19.26 -9.63
N SER A 188 -6.24 19.62 -9.43
CA SER A 188 -6.95 19.25 -8.19
C SER A 188 -6.98 17.74 -8.03
N SER A 189 -6.45 17.21 -6.92
CA SER A 189 -6.40 15.76 -6.65
C SER A 189 -7.79 15.14 -6.69
N LYS A 190 -8.76 15.79 -6.04
CA LYS A 190 -10.16 15.33 -5.98
C LYS A 190 -10.82 15.31 -7.35
N ASP A 191 -10.67 16.41 -8.13
CA ASP A 191 -11.31 16.50 -9.45
C ASP A 191 -10.68 15.50 -10.42
N PHE A 192 -9.37 15.27 -10.31
CA PHE A 192 -8.65 14.31 -11.13
C PHE A 192 -9.11 12.88 -10.87
N VAL A 193 -9.18 12.45 -9.60
CA VAL A 193 -9.67 11.12 -9.21
C VAL A 193 -11.11 10.93 -9.69
N ASN A 194 -12.01 11.87 -9.35
CA ASN A 194 -13.43 11.78 -9.74
C ASN A 194 -13.61 11.73 -11.25
N SER A 195 -12.83 12.50 -12.01
CA SER A 195 -12.88 12.50 -13.47
C SER A 195 -12.42 11.18 -14.07
N ILE A 196 -11.31 10.61 -13.56
CA ILE A 196 -10.87 9.27 -13.99
C ILE A 196 -11.95 8.23 -13.71
N GLU A 197 -12.54 8.23 -12.52
CA GLU A 197 -13.60 7.29 -12.15
C GLU A 197 -14.83 7.40 -13.07
N ARG A 198 -15.24 8.64 -13.39
CA ARG A 198 -16.36 8.87 -14.32
C ARG A 198 -16.07 8.40 -15.73
N VAL A 199 -14.94 8.78 -16.33
CA VAL A 199 -14.60 8.33 -17.69
C VAL A 199 -14.32 6.84 -17.76
N ALA A 200 -13.73 6.25 -16.71
CA ALA A 200 -13.47 4.81 -16.64
C ALA A 200 -14.73 3.98 -16.43
N SER A 201 -15.84 4.58 -15.96
CA SER A 201 -17.11 3.87 -15.74
C SER A 201 -17.78 3.36 -17.02
N VAL A 202 -17.41 3.89 -18.18
CA VAL A 202 -17.90 3.39 -19.47
C VAL A 202 -17.28 2.05 -19.84
N SER A 203 -16.16 1.68 -19.24
CA SER A 203 -15.50 0.40 -19.47
C SER A 203 -15.92 -0.65 -18.44
N LEU A 204 -16.21 -1.86 -18.92
CA LEU A 204 -16.46 -3.01 -18.05
C LEU A 204 -15.17 -3.55 -17.40
N ASP A 205 -14.04 -3.32 -18.04
CA ASP A 205 -12.70 -3.68 -17.51
C ASP A 205 -11.96 -2.43 -17.01
N ARG A 206 -11.86 -2.30 -15.68
CA ARG A 206 -11.13 -1.20 -15.02
C ARG A 206 -9.60 -1.18 -15.31
N LYS A 207 -9.10 -2.12 -16.11
CA LYS A 207 -7.71 -2.14 -16.58
C LYS A 207 -7.50 -1.35 -17.86
N GLU A 208 -8.60 -0.86 -18.49
CA GLU A 208 -8.47 -0.02 -19.66
C GLU A 208 -7.71 1.27 -19.36
N GLY A 209 -6.97 1.71 -20.36
CA GLY A 209 -6.17 2.92 -20.26
C GLY A 209 -7.01 4.18 -20.31
N VAL A 210 -6.72 5.13 -19.45
CA VAL A 210 -7.21 6.51 -19.58
C VAL A 210 -6.18 7.31 -20.37
N LYS A 211 -6.63 7.95 -21.43
CA LYS A 211 -5.82 8.89 -22.22
C LYS A 211 -5.97 10.29 -21.65
N LEU A 212 -4.85 10.95 -21.46
CA LEU A 212 -4.72 12.33 -21.02
C LEU A 212 -4.22 13.17 -22.18
N VAL A 213 -4.98 14.18 -22.58
CA VAL A 213 -4.54 15.27 -23.47
C VAL A 213 -4.33 16.49 -22.60
N ILE A 214 -3.08 16.78 -22.30
CA ILE A 214 -2.67 17.83 -21.36
C ILE A 214 -2.40 19.10 -22.15
N ASN A 215 -3.12 20.16 -21.80
CA ASN A 215 -2.94 21.50 -22.37
C ASN A 215 -2.62 22.50 -21.23
N LYS A 216 -2.28 23.71 -21.60
CA LYS A 216 -1.83 24.74 -20.67
C LYS A 216 -2.81 24.94 -19.49
N ASP A 217 -4.10 25.00 -19.77
CA ASP A 217 -5.13 25.43 -18.81
C ASP A 217 -6.11 24.31 -18.43
N TYR A 218 -5.99 23.14 -19.06
CA TYR A 218 -6.88 21.98 -18.79
C TYR A 218 -6.22 20.66 -19.16
N VAL A 219 -6.68 19.61 -18.55
CA VAL A 219 -6.45 18.24 -19.01
C VAL A 219 -7.76 17.62 -19.44
N GLN A 220 -7.78 17.01 -20.63
CA GLN A 220 -8.89 16.20 -21.12
C GLN A 220 -8.55 14.74 -20.88
N LEU A 221 -9.44 14.07 -20.15
CA LEU A 221 -9.38 12.64 -19.88
C LEU A 221 -10.35 11.93 -20.81
N SER A 222 -9.95 10.81 -21.38
CA SER A 222 -10.83 9.98 -22.21
C SER A 222 -10.54 8.50 -22.05
N VAL A 223 -11.60 7.70 -22.08
CA VAL A 223 -11.58 6.25 -22.18
C VAL A 223 -12.42 5.85 -23.38
N ASN A 224 -11.88 4.96 -24.19
CA ASN A 224 -12.60 4.41 -25.33
C ASN A 224 -12.60 2.88 -25.22
N SER A 225 -13.75 2.31 -25.01
CA SER A 225 -13.98 0.86 -24.93
C SER A 225 -14.73 0.39 -26.16
N ALA A 226 -14.12 -0.49 -26.94
CA ALA A 226 -14.71 -1.01 -28.18
C ALA A 226 -16.10 -1.64 -27.99
N ASN A 227 -16.40 -2.15 -26.79
CA ASN A 227 -17.60 -2.90 -26.48
C ASN A 227 -18.65 -2.10 -25.67
N SER A 228 -18.27 -0.96 -25.08
CA SER A 228 -19.12 -0.29 -24.09
C SER A 228 -19.32 1.21 -24.38
N GLY A 229 -18.51 1.81 -25.25
CA GLY A 229 -18.63 3.22 -25.62
C GLY A 229 -17.44 4.07 -25.20
N GLU A 230 -17.62 5.38 -25.19
CA GLU A 230 -16.58 6.35 -24.87
C GLU A 230 -16.99 7.32 -23.78
N GLY A 231 -16.02 7.73 -22.96
CA GLY A 231 -16.14 8.77 -21.94
C GLY A 231 -15.12 9.85 -22.16
N ASN A 232 -15.54 11.11 -22.10
CA ASN A 232 -14.66 12.26 -22.24
C ASN A 232 -15.01 13.30 -21.18
N GLU A 233 -13.97 13.84 -20.52
CA GLU A 233 -14.17 14.93 -19.56
C GLU A 233 -12.96 15.88 -19.58
N LYS A 234 -13.21 17.17 -19.33
CA LYS A 234 -12.21 18.20 -19.19
C LYS A 234 -12.24 18.77 -17.79
N ILE A 235 -11.08 18.86 -17.16
CA ILE A 235 -10.91 19.51 -15.86
C ILE A 235 -9.84 20.60 -15.95
N LYS A 236 -9.95 21.62 -15.10
CA LYS A 236 -8.96 22.68 -14.99
C LYS A 236 -7.62 22.13 -14.52
N ALA A 237 -6.56 22.61 -15.11
CA ALA A 237 -5.20 22.24 -14.73
C ALA A 237 -4.23 23.36 -15.15
N GLU A 238 -3.03 23.31 -14.63
CA GLU A 238 -1.93 24.19 -15.04
C GLU A 238 -0.79 23.30 -15.54
N PHE A 239 -0.36 23.52 -16.79
CA PHE A 239 0.73 22.77 -17.37
C PHE A 239 1.83 23.70 -17.88
N SER A 240 3.06 23.42 -17.49
CA SER A 240 4.23 24.30 -17.73
C SER A 240 4.86 24.17 -19.11
N SER A 241 4.27 23.37 -20.03
CA SER A 241 4.90 23.05 -21.31
C SER A 241 3.90 23.01 -22.46
N GLU A 242 4.37 22.65 -23.66
CA GLU A 242 3.52 22.37 -24.82
C GLU A 242 2.63 21.14 -24.57
N SER A 243 1.52 21.06 -25.31
CA SER A 243 0.54 19.98 -25.19
C SER A 243 1.20 18.60 -25.25
N LEU A 244 0.76 17.71 -24.36
CA LEU A 244 1.26 16.35 -24.23
C LEU A 244 0.11 15.34 -24.24
N ASN A 245 0.26 14.27 -25.03
CA ASN A 245 -0.65 13.13 -25.05
C ASN A 245 0.00 11.93 -24.40
N ILE A 246 -0.64 11.35 -23.38
CA ILE A 246 -0.10 10.23 -22.65
C ILE A 246 -1.25 9.36 -22.11
N SER A 247 -1.03 8.07 -21.93
CA SER A 247 -2.04 7.16 -21.42
C SER A 247 -1.53 6.34 -20.26
N PHE A 248 -2.43 6.01 -19.32
CA PHE A 248 -2.10 5.22 -18.14
C PHE A 248 -3.18 4.19 -17.83
N ASN A 249 -2.84 3.17 -17.08
CA ASN A 249 -3.83 2.34 -16.43
C ASN A 249 -4.65 3.20 -15.46
N SER A 250 -5.96 3.26 -15.68
CA SER A 250 -6.87 4.11 -14.91
C SER A 250 -6.84 3.79 -13.42
N LYS A 251 -6.84 2.49 -13.06
CA LYS A 251 -6.78 2.06 -11.66
C LYS A 251 -5.47 2.49 -10.99
N TYR A 252 -4.32 2.33 -11.65
CA TYR A 252 -3.04 2.71 -11.07
C TYR A 252 -2.96 4.19 -10.80
N LEU A 253 -3.46 4.98 -11.72
CA LEU A 253 -3.47 6.45 -11.60
C LEU A 253 -4.42 6.90 -10.47
N THR A 254 -5.60 6.30 -10.36
CA THR A 254 -6.56 6.57 -9.28
C THR A 254 -5.99 6.15 -7.92
N ASP A 255 -5.41 4.95 -7.81
CA ASP A 255 -4.82 4.47 -6.57
C ASP A 255 -3.75 5.45 -6.04
N ILE A 256 -2.85 5.92 -6.93
CA ILE A 256 -1.80 6.88 -6.57
C ILE A 256 -2.39 8.25 -6.20
N ALA A 257 -3.29 8.78 -7.03
CA ALA A 257 -3.86 10.10 -6.80
C ALA A 257 -4.71 10.17 -5.51
N SER A 258 -5.30 9.06 -5.09
CA SER A 258 -6.06 8.96 -3.85
C SER A 258 -5.17 8.95 -2.59
N GLU A 259 -3.89 8.62 -2.70
CA GLU A 259 -2.93 8.64 -1.58
C GLU A 259 -2.25 10.01 -1.40
N VAL A 260 -2.49 10.96 -2.30
CA VAL A 260 -1.98 12.33 -2.18
C VAL A 260 -2.89 13.12 -1.24
N GLU A 261 -2.30 13.66 -0.18
CA GLU A 261 -3.03 14.39 0.88
C GLU A 261 -3.26 15.87 0.54
N ASP A 262 -2.43 16.43 -0.36
CA ASP A 262 -2.59 17.80 -0.82
C ASP A 262 -3.84 17.98 -1.69
N LYS A 263 -4.37 19.21 -1.70
CA LYS A 263 -5.47 19.57 -2.61
C LYS A 263 -5.09 19.43 -4.07
N ASN A 264 -3.80 19.57 -4.39
CA ASN A 264 -3.27 19.55 -5.74
C ASN A 264 -2.30 18.37 -5.91
N LEU A 265 -2.47 17.68 -7.01
CA LEU A 265 -1.59 16.65 -7.50
C LEU A 265 -0.53 17.30 -8.39
N LYS A 266 0.75 17.02 -8.14
CA LYS A 266 1.86 17.45 -8.97
C LYS A 266 2.38 16.27 -9.76
N ILE A 267 2.31 16.35 -11.09
CA ILE A 267 2.74 15.30 -12.00
C ILE A 267 3.84 15.84 -12.90
N ASN A 268 4.99 15.19 -12.92
CA ASN A 268 6.14 15.62 -13.70
C ASN A 268 6.42 14.63 -14.83
N PHE A 269 6.50 15.15 -16.06
CA PHE A 269 6.71 14.39 -17.29
C PHE A 269 8.03 14.77 -17.95
N LYS A 270 8.62 13.85 -18.69
CA LYS A 270 9.67 14.11 -19.68
C LYS A 270 9.06 14.13 -21.08
N ASP A 271 8.35 13.09 -21.46
CA ASP A 271 7.70 12.86 -22.74
C ASP A 271 6.50 11.92 -22.58
N SER A 272 5.92 11.44 -23.69
CA SER A 272 4.74 10.57 -23.71
C SER A 272 5.03 9.09 -23.45
N VAL A 273 6.28 8.67 -23.32
CA VAL A 273 6.66 7.25 -23.20
C VAL A 273 7.57 6.95 -22.02
N SER A 274 8.15 7.99 -21.42
CA SER A 274 9.02 7.87 -20.25
C SER A 274 8.23 7.71 -18.95
N PRO A 275 8.80 7.08 -17.91
CA PRO A 275 8.19 7.02 -16.58
C PRO A 275 7.85 8.40 -16.04
N VAL A 276 6.72 8.51 -15.36
CA VAL A 276 6.17 9.76 -14.83
C VAL A 276 6.32 9.78 -13.32
N LEU A 277 6.76 10.92 -12.78
CA LEU A 277 6.90 11.14 -11.34
C LEU A 277 5.68 11.91 -10.82
N ILE A 278 5.06 11.39 -9.77
CA ILE A 278 3.95 12.02 -9.06
C ILE A 278 4.40 12.31 -7.64
N GLU A 279 4.19 13.54 -7.20
CA GLU A 279 4.61 14.04 -5.90
C GLU A 279 3.43 14.58 -5.10
N ASP A 280 3.44 14.34 -3.82
CA ASP A 280 2.59 15.00 -2.84
C ASP A 280 3.30 16.26 -2.35
N VAL A 281 2.78 17.44 -2.70
CA VAL A 281 3.42 18.71 -2.34
C VAL A 281 3.44 18.94 -0.83
N SER A 282 2.45 18.36 -0.11
CA SER A 282 2.36 18.42 1.36
C SER A 282 3.26 17.41 2.06
N ASP A 283 3.73 16.38 1.35
CA ASP A 283 4.57 15.31 1.91
C ASP A 283 5.80 15.02 1.03
N LYS A 284 6.85 15.76 1.28
CA LYS A 284 8.12 15.63 0.55
C LYS A 284 8.84 14.28 0.76
N ASN A 285 8.38 13.48 1.70
CA ASN A 285 8.95 12.17 2.00
C ASN A 285 8.29 11.05 1.18
N SER A 286 7.31 11.38 0.33
CA SER A 286 6.59 10.40 -0.48
C SER A 286 6.59 10.78 -1.95
N TYR A 287 6.78 9.80 -2.82
CA TYR A 287 6.66 9.97 -4.28
C TYR A 287 6.22 8.67 -4.93
N TYR A 288 5.69 8.81 -6.14
CA TYR A 288 5.21 7.68 -6.94
C TYR A 288 5.78 7.76 -8.35
N VAL A 289 6.03 6.61 -8.93
CA VAL A 289 6.40 6.51 -10.36
C VAL A 289 5.37 5.62 -11.05
N ILE A 290 4.92 6.04 -12.22
CA ILE A 290 3.98 5.27 -13.04
C ILE A 290 4.48 5.19 -14.48
N MET A 291 4.39 3.99 -15.06
CA MET A 291 4.73 3.77 -16.46
C MET A 291 3.53 4.10 -17.34
N PRO A 292 3.72 4.87 -18.43
CA PRO A 292 2.68 5.07 -19.40
C PRO A 292 2.34 3.78 -20.17
N MET A 293 1.09 3.72 -20.64
CA MET A 293 0.62 2.65 -21.52
C MET A 293 0.68 3.09 -22.98
N LYS A 294 0.99 2.15 -23.86
CA LYS A 294 0.74 2.32 -25.31
C LYS A 294 -0.71 1.90 -25.56
N ILE A 295 -1.53 2.82 -26.04
CA ILE A 295 -2.90 2.58 -26.50
C ILE A 295 -2.91 2.68 -28.02
#